data_37560794d46ccd2612cadd99e5ba907b
#
_entry.id   37560794d46ccd2612cadd99e5ba907b
#
_cell.length_a   1.000
_cell.length_b   1.000
_cell.length_c   1.000
_cell.angle_alpha   90.00
_cell.angle_beta   90.00
_cell.angle_gamma   90.00
#
_symmetry.space_group_name_H-M   'P 1'
#
loop_
_entity.id
_entity.type
_entity.pdbx_description
1 polymer ?
#
loop_
_entity_poly.entity_id
_entity_poly.type
_entity_poly.pdbx_seq_one_letter_code
_entity_poly.pdbx_strand_id
1 'polypeptide(L)'
;MAKVSDLLRLPAFRGIHVLSGENGLQRKVEHVTVMEVPDIKRWLKGNDFLITSFYSVRKSEEAQCRLIEDLADTCCCVAVKTGQYVNVISERVKETADRCSLPLLEIPFETPYIDLLMNVMNLIFEEENTSSILEKYVKDIIYENYTDEILMVERGRLFGIEVDEDCFSAVNICFRKKYIPSEQEKKAIRFLCQTLQRYLLD
;
A
#
# COMPACT_ATOMS: atom_id res chain seq x y z
N MET A 1 -4.42 0.84 -5.00
CA MET A 1 -3.74 1.00 -3.68
C MET A 1 -2.49 0.16 -3.66
N ALA A 2 -1.34 0.79 -3.48
CA ALA A 2 -0.01 0.15 -3.46
C ALA A 2 0.06 -0.99 -2.43
N LYS A 3 0.68 -2.09 -2.81
CA LYS A 3 0.89 -3.27 -1.97
C LYS A 3 2.37 -3.59 -1.87
N VAL A 4 2.74 -4.36 -0.84
CA VAL A 4 4.14 -4.83 -0.69
C VAL A 4 4.58 -5.63 -1.92
N SER A 5 3.71 -6.46 -2.49
CA SER A 5 3.99 -7.22 -3.73
C SER A 5 4.30 -6.33 -4.94
N ASP A 6 3.77 -5.12 -5.00
CA ASP A 6 4.01 -4.20 -6.11
C ASP A 6 5.39 -3.55 -5.98
N LEU A 7 5.83 -3.24 -4.75
CA LEU A 7 7.18 -2.75 -4.47
C LEU A 7 8.25 -3.73 -4.96
N LEU A 8 8.07 -5.03 -4.74
CA LEU A 8 9.03 -6.05 -5.14
C LEU A 8 9.26 -6.16 -6.66
N ARG A 9 8.34 -5.59 -7.46
CA ARG A 9 8.47 -5.52 -8.92
C ARG A 9 9.27 -4.32 -9.41
N LEU A 10 9.50 -3.34 -8.54
CA LEU A 10 10.23 -2.12 -8.91
C LEU A 10 11.72 -2.40 -9.14
N PRO A 11 12.36 -1.71 -10.10
CA PRO A 11 13.78 -1.89 -10.37
C PRO A 11 14.69 -1.66 -9.16
N ALA A 12 14.34 -0.72 -8.28
CA ALA A 12 15.10 -0.43 -7.06
C ALA A 12 15.06 -1.56 -6.02
N PHE A 13 14.11 -2.49 -6.15
CA PHE A 13 13.99 -3.67 -5.27
C PHE A 13 14.69 -4.91 -5.81
N ARG A 14 15.43 -4.80 -6.92
CA ARG A 14 16.27 -5.88 -7.42
C ARG A 14 17.35 -6.24 -6.40
N GLY A 15 17.40 -7.53 -6.01
CA GLY A 15 18.33 -8.00 -4.98
C GLY A 15 17.81 -7.90 -3.55
N ILE A 16 16.61 -7.35 -3.34
CA ILE A 16 15.91 -7.44 -2.06
C ILE A 16 15.16 -8.77 -2.02
N HIS A 17 15.36 -9.52 -0.94
CA HIS A 17 14.80 -10.85 -0.78
C HIS A 17 13.72 -10.86 0.30
N VAL A 18 12.61 -11.57 0.04
CA VAL A 18 11.62 -11.89 1.07
C VAL A 18 12.20 -13.03 1.91
N LEU A 19 12.46 -12.77 3.19
CA LEU A 19 12.98 -13.77 4.12
C LEU A 19 11.87 -14.61 4.75
N SER A 20 10.71 -13.99 4.98
CA SER A 20 9.53 -14.60 5.62
C SER A 20 8.32 -13.69 5.53
N GLY A 21 7.16 -14.15 6.01
CA GLY A 21 5.93 -13.38 6.03
C GLY A 21 5.25 -13.23 4.67
N GLU A 22 5.46 -14.15 3.72
CA GLU A 22 4.91 -14.09 2.36
C GLU A 22 3.38 -13.92 2.32
N ASN A 23 2.66 -14.48 3.30
CA ASN A 23 1.21 -14.33 3.44
C ASN A 23 0.77 -12.86 3.60
N GLY A 24 1.68 -11.97 4.03
CA GLY A 24 1.44 -10.56 4.20
C GLY A 24 1.76 -9.68 2.99
N LEU A 25 2.24 -10.22 1.87
CA LEU A 25 2.64 -9.45 0.68
C LEU A 25 1.49 -8.65 0.04
N GLN A 26 0.24 -8.96 0.37
CA GLN A 26 -0.94 -8.20 -0.08
C GLN A 26 -1.30 -7.04 0.85
N ARG A 27 -0.54 -6.81 1.94
CA ARG A 27 -0.74 -5.65 2.82
C ARG A 27 -0.52 -4.36 2.04
N LYS A 28 -1.34 -3.35 2.37
CA LYS A 28 -1.26 -2.03 1.76
C LYS A 28 -0.04 -1.27 2.26
N VAL A 29 0.54 -0.45 1.38
CA VAL A 29 1.62 0.48 1.70
C VAL A 29 1.05 1.89 1.63
N GLU A 30 1.00 2.60 2.76
CA GLU A 30 0.48 3.97 2.84
C GLU A 30 1.56 4.96 3.28
N HIS A 31 2.57 4.48 4.00
CA HIS A 31 3.68 5.30 4.48
C HIS A 31 5.01 4.57 4.31
N VAL A 32 6.09 5.33 4.29
CA VAL A 32 7.46 4.79 4.37
C VAL A 32 8.21 5.48 5.49
N THR A 33 8.89 4.70 6.31
CA THR A 33 9.60 5.20 7.50
C THR A 33 10.98 4.55 7.59
N VAL A 34 12.00 5.34 7.89
CA VAL A 34 13.35 4.84 8.25
C VAL A 34 13.58 5.15 9.71
N MET A 35 13.83 4.15 10.52
CA MET A 35 13.98 4.36 11.96
C MET A 35 14.84 3.31 12.64
N GLU A 36 15.64 3.76 13.61
CA GLU A 36 16.59 2.94 14.35
C GLU A 36 16.42 3.03 15.90
N VAL A 37 15.24 3.48 16.36
CA VAL A 37 14.95 3.63 17.80
C VAL A 37 14.18 2.44 18.35
N PRO A 38 14.35 2.09 19.65
CA PRO A 38 13.70 0.92 20.25
C PRO A 38 12.18 1.03 20.33
N ASP A 39 11.65 2.25 20.48
CA ASP A 39 10.23 2.54 20.63
C ASP A 39 9.58 3.02 19.30
N ILE A 40 9.98 2.41 18.21
CA ILE A 40 9.53 2.73 16.84
C ILE A 40 8.00 2.83 16.75
N LYS A 41 7.28 1.90 17.35
CA LYS A 41 5.82 1.73 17.20
C LYS A 41 5.04 3.03 17.41
N ARG A 42 5.41 3.88 18.37
CA ARG A 42 4.70 5.12 18.67
C ARG A 42 4.79 6.18 17.56
N TRP A 43 5.73 6.04 16.64
CA TRP A 43 5.98 6.99 15.54
C TRP A 43 5.31 6.57 14.23
N LEU A 44 4.83 5.33 14.16
CA LEU A 44 4.20 4.79 12.98
C LEU A 44 2.75 5.25 12.86
N LYS A 45 2.29 5.39 11.63
CA LYS A 45 0.93 5.87 11.31
C LYS A 45 -0.03 4.74 10.93
N GLY A 46 0.49 3.56 10.70
CA GLY A 46 -0.22 2.40 10.17
C GLY A 46 0.06 2.17 8.69
N ASN A 47 0.13 0.91 8.30
CA ASN A 47 0.51 0.49 6.96
C ASN A 47 1.88 1.05 6.51
N ASP A 48 2.81 1.20 7.47
CA ASP A 48 4.14 1.70 7.24
C ASP A 48 5.05 0.62 6.61
N PHE A 49 5.74 0.96 5.53
CA PHE A 49 6.90 0.24 5.05
C PHE A 49 8.11 0.72 5.86
N LEU A 50 8.53 -0.10 6.83
CA LEU A 50 9.63 0.27 7.73
C LEU A 50 10.97 -0.21 7.17
N ILE A 51 11.92 0.70 7.04
CA ILE A 51 13.31 0.43 6.73
C ILE A 51 14.13 0.60 8.01
N THR A 52 14.93 -0.41 8.36
CA THR A 52 15.78 -0.43 9.57
C THR A 52 17.03 -1.26 9.35
N SER A 53 18.05 -1.10 10.18
CA SER A 53 19.21 -1.99 10.24
C SER A 53 19.21 -2.89 11.49
N PHE A 54 18.13 -2.85 12.27
CA PHE A 54 18.06 -3.50 13.57
C PHE A 54 19.11 -3.01 14.58
N TYR A 55 19.68 -1.83 14.37
CA TYR A 55 20.74 -1.29 15.23
C TYR A 55 20.36 -1.30 16.73
N SER A 56 19.14 -0.86 17.05
CA SER A 56 18.65 -0.78 18.43
C SER A 56 18.50 -2.15 19.10
N VAL A 57 18.24 -3.22 18.33
CA VAL A 57 17.99 -4.59 18.81
C VAL A 57 19.08 -5.58 18.39
N ARG A 58 20.20 -5.11 17.81
CA ARG A 58 21.25 -5.95 17.22
C ARG A 58 21.87 -6.99 18.14
N LYS A 59 21.81 -6.77 19.47
CA LYS A 59 22.47 -7.60 20.47
C LYS A 59 21.60 -8.75 21.00
N SER A 60 20.32 -8.77 20.70
CA SER A 60 19.38 -9.72 21.28
C SER A 60 18.37 -10.20 20.25
N GLU A 61 18.45 -11.48 19.92
CA GLU A 61 17.48 -12.16 19.07
C GLU A 61 16.04 -12.04 19.64
N GLU A 62 15.91 -12.17 20.95
CA GLU A 62 14.62 -12.04 21.62
C GLU A 62 14.05 -10.62 21.47
N ALA A 63 14.90 -9.58 21.52
CA ALA A 63 14.47 -8.21 21.28
C ALA A 63 14.06 -8.00 19.80
N GLN A 64 14.71 -8.66 18.86
CA GLN A 64 14.31 -8.65 17.44
C GLN A 64 12.95 -9.30 17.25
N CYS A 65 12.72 -10.48 17.86
CA CYS A 65 11.42 -11.16 17.80
C CYS A 65 10.30 -10.28 18.40
N ARG A 66 10.50 -9.69 19.58
CA ARG A 66 9.53 -8.78 20.20
C ARG A 66 9.24 -7.57 19.31
N LEU A 67 10.27 -7.00 18.69
CA LEU A 67 10.08 -5.87 17.77
C LEU A 67 9.20 -6.27 16.58
N ILE A 68 9.41 -7.44 15.97
CA ILE A 68 8.56 -7.95 14.88
C ILE A 68 7.11 -8.12 15.35
N GLU A 69 6.88 -8.70 16.54
CA GLU A 69 5.53 -8.84 17.12
C GLU A 69 4.86 -7.49 17.35
N ASP A 70 5.59 -6.53 17.91
CA ASP A 70 5.09 -5.18 18.18
C ASP A 70 4.71 -4.40 16.91
N LEU A 71 5.42 -4.66 15.81
CA LEU A 71 5.21 -3.99 14.51
C LEU A 71 4.11 -4.63 13.65
N ALA A 72 3.69 -5.85 13.97
CA ALA A 72 2.81 -6.64 13.12
C ALA A 72 1.47 -5.97 12.79
N ASP A 73 0.93 -5.18 13.71
CA ASP A 73 -0.35 -4.49 13.54
C ASP A 73 -0.22 -3.13 12.85
N THR A 74 1.01 -2.56 12.85
CA THR A 74 1.24 -1.18 12.40
C THR A 74 1.99 -1.12 11.08
N CYS A 75 2.93 -2.04 10.85
CA CYS A 75 3.70 -2.10 9.62
C CYS A 75 3.04 -2.99 8.58
N CYS A 76 3.13 -2.60 7.34
CA CYS A 76 2.82 -3.47 6.20
C CYS A 76 4.01 -4.38 5.86
N CYS A 77 5.23 -3.95 6.17
CA CYS A 77 6.46 -4.68 5.90
C CYS A 77 7.60 -4.13 6.75
N VAL A 78 8.56 -4.98 7.10
CA VAL A 78 9.83 -4.59 7.72
C VAL A 78 10.97 -5.00 6.79
N ALA A 79 11.75 -4.03 6.34
CA ALA A 79 12.90 -4.23 5.47
C ALA A 79 14.19 -3.95 6.25
N VAL A 80 15.00 -4.99 6.44
CA VAL A 80 16.20 -4.94 7.28
C VAL A 80 17.44 -4.89 6.43
N LYS A 81 18.26 -3.86 6.61
CA LYS A 81 19.58 -3.77 5.97
C LYS A 81 20.57 -4.65 6.73
N THR A 82 21.07 -5.68 6.05
CA THR A 82 22.07 -6.61 6.58
C THR A 82 23.49 -6.20 6.19
N GLY A 83 24.49 -6.80 6.84
CA GLY A 83 25.90 -6.60 6.53
C GLY A 83 26.61 -5.52 7.35
N GLN A 84 25.90 -4.72 8.15
CA GLN A 84 26.52 -3.66 8.97
C GLN A 84 26.39 -3.94 10.48
N TYR A 85 25.20 -4.11 10.97
CA TYR A 85 24.92 -4.33 12.40
C TYR A 85 24.37 -5.71 12.69
N VAL A 86 23.64 -6.26 11.74
CA VAL A 86 23.15 -7.63 11.73
C VAL A 86 23.56 -8.24 10.40
N ASN A 87 24.32 -9.33 10.45
CA ASN A 87 24.80 -9.99 9.22
C ASN A 87 23.77 -10.97 8.65
N VAL A 88 23.06 -11.66 9.53
CA VAL A 88 22.08 -12.68 9.16
C VAL A 88 20.90 -12.57 10.11
N ILE A 89 19.71 -12.59 9.57
CA ILE A 89 18.47 -12.70 10.35
C ILE A 89 18.27 -14.17 10.74
N SER A 90 18.10 -14.43 12.04
CA SER A 90 17.95 -15.79 12.53
C SER A 90 16.62 -16.43 12.11
N GLU A 91 16.58 -17.76 12.07
CA GLU A 91 15.37 -18.50 11.76
C GLU A 91 14.24 -18.19 12.74
N ARG A 92 14.54 -18.00 14.02
CA ARG A 92 13.54 -17.65 15.03
C ARG A 92 12.84 -16.30 14.74
N VAL A 93 13.58 -15.32 14.23
CA VAL A 93 13.02 -14.02 13.82
C VAL A 93 12.13 -14.18 12.58
N LYS A 94 12.57 -15.00 11.61
CA LYS A 94 11.78 -15.33 10.41
C LYS A 94 10.49 -16.05 10.75
N GLU A 95 10.55 -17.07 11.60
CA GLU A 95 9.37 -17.80 12.10
C GLU A 95 8.39 -16.86 12.84
N THR A 96 8.92 -15.89 13.59
CA THR A 96 8.09 -14.88 14.25
C THR A 96 7.38 -14.00 13.23
N ALA A 97 8.06 -13.57 12.18
CA ALA A 97 7.47 -12.77 11.10
C ALA A 97 6.41 -13.58 10.33
N ASP A 98 6.67 -14.86 10.05
CA ASP A 98 5.68 -15.76 9.43
C ASP A 98 4.42 -15.90 10.27
N ARG A 99 4.58 -16.16 11.58
CA ARG A 99 3.46 -16.26 12.53
C ARG A 99 2.61 -14.98 12.55
N CYS A 100 3.25 -13.83 12.43
CA CYS A 100 2.59 -12.52 12.38
C CYS A 100 2.06 -12.17 10.98
N SER A 101 2.36 -12.97 9.95
CA SER A 101 2.11 -12.63 8.54
C SER A 101 2.62 -11.22 8.20
N LEU A 102 3.80 -10.86 8.74
CA LEU A 102 4.45 -9.58 8.49
C LEU A 102 5.63 -9.80 7.54
N PRO A 103 5.58 -9.31 6.30
CA PRO A 103 6.68 -9.42 5.36
C PRO A 103 7.98 -8.89 5.95
N LEU A 104 9.00 -9.73 5.98
CA LEU A 104 10.35 -9.40 6.40
C LEU A 104 11.26 -9.48 5.19
N LEU A 105 11.82 -8.35 4.80
CA LEU A 105 12.70 -8.24 3.64
C LEU A 105 14.15 -8.03 4.07
N GLU A 106 15.06 -8.57 3.28
CA GLU A 106 16.49 -8.31 3.42
C GLU A 106 16.94 -7.28 2.38
N ILE A 107 17.53 -6.18 2.86
CA ILE A 107 18.15 -5.15 2.03
C ILE A 107 19.66 -5.40 2.01
N PRO A 108 20.28 -5.61 0.84
CA PRO A 108 21.73 -5.72 0.72
C PRO A 108 22.46 -4.47 1.23
N PHE A 109 23.64 -4.63 1.80
CA PHE A 109 24.44 -3.52 2.35
C PHE A 109 24.65 -2.36 1.38
N GLU A 110 24.90 -2.67 0.12
CA GLU A 110 25.18 -1.68 -0.93
C GLU A 110 23.97 -0.87 -1.38
N THR A 111 22.76 -1.25 -1.00
CA THR A 111 21.53 -0.56 -1.43
C THR A 111 21.35 0.75 -0.66
N PRO A 112 21.33 1.92 -1.31
CA PRO A 112 21.10 3.19 -0.64
C PRO A 112 19.64 3.28 -0.14
N TYR A 113 19.44 3.76 1.09
CA TYR A 113 18.09 3.97 1.63
C TYR A 113 17.27 4.96 0.80
N ILE A 114 17.94 5.98 0.24
CA ILE A 114 17.25 7.01 -0.54
C ILE A 114 16.57 6.43 -1.78
N ASP A 115 17.19 5.44 -2.43
CA ASP A 115 16.62 4.81 -3.62
C ASP A 115 15.33 4.07 -3.28
N LEU A 116 15.32 3.35 -2.15
CA LEU A 116 14.12 2.66 -1.65
C LEU A 116 13.03 3.66 -1.27
N LEU A 117 13.39 4.68 -0.49
CA LEU A 117 12.47 5.72 -0.06
C LEU A 117 11.77 6.39 -1.24
N MET A 118 12.56 6.84 -2.23
CA MET A 118 12.02 7.52 -3.40
C MET A 118 11.08 6.62 -4.20
N ASN A 119 11.44 5.35 -4.39
CA ASN A 119 10.60 4.42 -5.15
C ASN A 119 9.30 4.06 -4.41
N VAL A 120 9.35 3.86 -3.08
CA VAL A 120 8.14 3.62 -2.29
C VAL A 120 7.23 4.84 -2.30
N MET A 121 7.79 6.04 -2.10
CA MET A 121 7.01 7.29 -2.14
C MET A 121 6.38 7.53 -3.50
N ASN A 122 7.12 7.32 -4.59
CA ASN A 122 6.59 7.48 -5.94
C ASN A 122 5.41 6.54 -6.19
N LEU A 123 5.54 5.26 -5.79
CA LEU A 123 4.44 4.30 -5.92
C LEU A 123 3.19 4.73 -5.15
N ILE A 124 3.36 5.23 -3.92
CA ILE A 124 2.24 5.74 -3.10
C ILE A 124 1.59 6.95 -3.79
N PHE A 125 2.39 7.92 -4.26
CA PHE A 125 1.88 9.14 -4.89
C PHE A 125 1.24 8.90 -6.27
N GLU A 126 1.78 7.99 -7.08
CA GLU A 126 1.17 7.62 -8.35
C GLU A 126 -0.22 7.04 -8.15
N GLU A 127 -0.41 6.21 -7.15
CA GLU A 127 -1.71 5.66 -6.79
C GLU A 127 -2.69 6.73 -6.27
N GLU A 128 -2.23 7.64 -5.42
CA GLU A 128 -3.04 8.75 -4.90
C GLU A 128 -3.45 9.71 -6.02
N ASN A 129 -2.53 10.07 -6.91
CA ASN A 129 -2.78 10.95 -8.03
C ASN A 129 -3.77 10.34 -9.02
N THR A 130 -3.59 9.08 -9.39
CA THR A 130 -4.52 8.36 -10.28
C THR A 130 -5.92 8.33 -9.69
N SER A 131 -6.05 8.03 -8.39
CA SER A 131 -7.34 8.03 -7.70
C SER A 131 -7.98 9.42 -7.67
N SER A 132 -7.20 10.47 -7.41
CA SER A 132 -7.67 11.87 -7.36
C SER A 132 -8.11 12.38 -8.75
N ILE A 133 -7.35 12.05 -9.80
CA ILE A 133 -7.66 12.45 -11.17
C ILE A 133 -8.92 11.73 -11.67
N LEU A 134 -9.07 10.44 -11.34
CA LEU A 134 -10.27 9.66 -11.66
C LEU A 134 -11.51 10.22 -10.93
N GLU A 135 -11.38 10.55 -9.64
CA GLU A 135 -12.47 11.19 -8.87
C GLU A 135 -12.88 12.52 -9.48
N LYS A 136 -11.92 13.33 -9.91
CA LYS A 136 -12.17 14.59 -10.60
C LYS A 136 -12.88 14.35 -11.94
N TYR A 137 -12.40 13.40 -12.73
CA TYR A 137 -13.01 13.02 -14.01
C TYR A 137 -14.49 12.63 -13.85
N VAL A 138 -14.79 11.75 -12.86
CA VAL A 138 -16.16 11.33 -12.56
C VAL A 138 -17.02 12.51 -12.10
N LYS A 139 -16.47 13.40 -11.25
CA LYS A 139 -17.18 14.63 -10.84
C LYS A 139 -17.47 15.55 -12.03
N ASP A 140 -16.50 15.73 -12.91
CA ASP A 140 -16.68 16.57 -14.10
C ASP A 140 -17.79 16.02 -15.01
N ILE A 141 -17.94 14.70 -15.14
CA ILE A 141 -19.05 14.08 -15.86
C ILE A 141 -20.39 14.36 -15.15
N ILE A 142 -20.47 14.10 -13.83
CA ILE A 142 -21.72 14.23 -13.06
C ILE A 142 -22.24 15.68 -13.04
N TYR A 143 -21.33 16.65 -13.02
CA TYR A 143 -21.68 18.07 -12.96
C TYR A 143 -21.66 18.77 -14.32
N GLU A 144 -21.60 18.00 -15.41
CA GLU A 144 -21.61 18.52 -16.79
C GLU A 144 -20.52 19.57 -17.05
N ASN A 145 -19.35 19.43 -16.43
CA ASN A 145 -18.24 20.37 -16.58
C ASN A 145 -17.45 20.18 -17.89
N TYR A 146 -17.88 19.27 -18.76
CA TYR A 146 -17.29 19.07 -20.08
C TYR A 146 -18.05 19.89 -21.12
N THR A 147 -17.29 20.70 -21.88
CA THR A 147 -17.79 21.44 -23.05
C THR A 147 -17.58 20.67 -24.36
N ASP A 148 -16.80 19.57 -24.33
CA ASP A 148 -16.44 18.76 -25.48
C ASP A 148 -16.56 17.27 -25.15
N GLU A 149 -17.49 16.58 -25.79
CA GLU A 149 -17.77 15.16 -25.60
C GLU A 149 -16.59 14.29 -26.04
N ILE A 150 -15.87 14.68 -27.10
CA ILE A 150 -14.69 13.95 -27.58
C ILE A 150 -13.60 13.92 -26.51
N LEU A 151 -13.37 15.07 -25.89
CA LEU A 151 -12.38 15.18 -24.80
C LEU A 151 -12.77 14.34 -23.58
N MET A 152 -14.08 14.26 -23.28
CA MET A 152 -14.60 13.42 -22.20
C MET A 152 -14.32 11.94 -22.46
N VAL A 153 -14.61 11.45 -23.67
CA VAL A 153 -14.38 10.06 -24.09
C VAL A 153 -12.88 9.72 -24.08
N GLU A 154 -12.04 10.59 -24.66
CA GLU A 154 -10.58 10.37 -24.66
C GLU A 154 -9.99 10.29 -23.26
N ARG A 155 -10.42 11.15 -22.34
CA ARG A 155 -10.00 11.07 -20.94
C ARG A 155 -10.47 9.79 -20.25
N GLY A 156 -11.70 9.35 -20.53
CA GLY A 156 -12.22 8.07 -20.04
C GLY A 156 -11.32 6.89 -20.45
N ARG A 157 -10.93 6.84 -21.72
CA ARG A 157 -10.03 5.79 -22.24
C ARG A 157 -8.68 5.74 -21.54
N LEU A 158 -8.11 6.89 -21.12
CA LEU A 158 -6.86 6.93 -20.35
C LEU A 158 -6.98 6.23 -18.97
N PHE A 159 -8.19 6.14 -18.42
CA PHE A 159 -8.49 5.42 -17.18
C PHE A 159 -9.05 4.03 -17.38
N GLY A 160 -9.05 3.52 -18.63
CA GLY A 160 -9.66 2.24 -18.97
C GLY A 160 -11.19 2.24 -18.87
N ILE A 161 -11.82 3.43 -18.94
CA ILE A 161 -13.27 3.59 -18.97
C ILE A 161 -13.68 3.77 -20.43
N GLU A 162 -14.39 2.78 -20.98
CA GLU A 162 -15.04 2.90 -22.26
C GLU A 162 -16.39 3.62 -22.06
N VAL A 163 -16.49 4.81 -22.60
CA VAL A 163 -17.72 5.60 -22.61
C VAL A 163 -18.33 5.42 -24.01
N ASP A 164 -19.40 4.67 -24.10
CA ASP A 164 -20.12 4.47 -25.35
C ASP A 164 -21.39 5.32 -25.36
N GLU A 165 -21.72 5.93 -26.51
CA GLU A 165 -22.84 6.88 -26.63
C GLU A 165 -24.22 6.25 -26.29
N ASP A 166 -24.33 4.92 -26.39
CA ASP A 166 -25.60 4.21 -26.30
C ASP A 166 -25.85 3.50 -24.95
N CYS A 167 -24.92 3.52 -23.98
CA CYS A 167 -25.04 2.73 -22.75
C CYS A 167 -24.63 3.49 -21.49
N PHE A 168 -25.46 4.40 -20.98
CA PHE A 168 -25.30 4.97 -19.64
C PHE A 168 -26.27 4.38 -18.64
N SER A 169 -25.74 3.81 -17.55
CA SER A 169 -26.55 3.49 -16.38
C SER A 169 -26.03 4.29 -15.18
N ALA A 170 -26.87 5.19 -14.66
CA ALA A 170 -26.57 5.92 -13.43
C ALA A 170 -27.26 5.25 -12.24
N VAL A 171 -26.49 4.83 -11.24
CA VAL A 171 -27.02 4.30 -9.97
C VAL A 171 -26.83 5.31 -8.87
N ASN A 172 -27.92 5.84 -8.33
CA ASN A 172 -27.90 6.78 -7.21
C ASN A 172 -28.28 6.05 -5.91
N ILE A 173 -27.33 5.99 -4.96
CA ILE A 173 -27.55 5.40 -3.63
C ILE A 173 -27.80 6.52 -2.63
N CYS A 174 -29.06 6.71 -2.23
CA CYS A 174 -29.45 7.74 -1.28
C CYS A 174 -29.70 7.17 0.11
N PHE A 175 -29.08 7.74 1.13
CA PHE A 175 -29.37 7.45 2.53
C PHE A 175 -30.44 8.42 3.06
N ARG A 176 -31.48 7.88 3.72
CA ARG A 176 -32.65 8.65 4.20
C ARG A 176 -32.41 9.66 5.32
N LYS A 177 -31.19 9.70 5.94
CA LYS A 177 -30.84 10.66 7.00
C LYS A 177 -29.44 11.20 6.73
N LYS A 178 -29.12 12.36 7.33
CA LYS A 178 -27.74 12.89 7.44
C LYS A 178 -26.87 11.86 8.16
N TYR A 179 -26.35 10.91 7.43
CA TYR A 179 -25.61 9.79 7.94
C TYR A 179 -24.16 9.92 7.47
N ILE A 180 -23.24 9.93 8.42
CA ILE A 180 -21.80 9.85 8.13
C ILE A 180 -21.44 8.37 8.28
N PRO A 181 -21.17 7.66 7.17
CA PRO A 181 -20.87 6.22 7.25
C PRO A 181 -19.59 5.97 8.04
N SER A 182 -19.62 4.97 8.91
CA SER A 182 -18.43 4.44 9.56
C SER A 182 -17.44 3.89 8.53
N GLU A 183 -16.18 3.67 8.90
CA GLU A 183 -15.18 3.10 7.98
C GLU A 183 -15.56 1.70 7.45
N GLN A 184 -16.28 0.90 8.25
CA GLN A 184 -16.78 -0.39 7.81
C GLN A 184 -17.88 -0.26 6.74
N GLU A 185 -18.76 0.72 6.89
CA GLU A 185 -19.83 0.99 5.93
C GLU A 185 -19.29 1.62 4.65
N LYS A 186 -18.28 2.47 4.72
CA LYS A 186 -17.56 2.95 3.54
C LYS A 186 -16.94 1.79 2.74
N LYS A 187 -16.37 0.78 3.43
CA LYS A 187 -15.88 -0.44 2.78
C LYS A 187 -17.00 -1.23 2.12
N ALA A 188 -18.14 -1.39 2.78
CA ALA A 188 -19.31 -2.07 2.22
C ALA A 188 -19.87 -1.35 0.99
N ILE A 189 -19.95 -0.02 1.03
CA ILE A 189 -20.37 0.80 -0.11
C ILE A 189 -19.39 0.64 -1.29
N ARG A 190 -18.08 0.70 -1.05
CA ARG A 190 -17.07 0.47 -2.11
C ARG A 190 -17.21 -0.93 -2.70
N PHE A 191 -17.41 -1.95 -1.88
CA PHE A 191 -17.63 -3.32 -2.34
C PHE A 191 -18.88 -3.43 -3.21
N LEU A 192 -20.00 -2.80 -2.81
CA LEU A 192 -21.22 -2.76 -3.61
C LEU A 192 -21.01 -2.05 -4.95
N CYS A 193 -20.31 -0.91 -4.96
CA CYS A 193 -19.98 -0.20 -6.21
C CYS A 193 -19.11 -1.05 -7.14
N GLN A 194 -18.09 -1.74 -6.61
CA GLN A 194 -17.23 -2.64 -7.40
C GLN A 194 -18.00 -3.87 -7.92
N THR A 195 -18.95 -4.38 -7.13
CA THR A 195 -19.78 -5.51 -7.55
C THR A 195 -20.74 -5.09 -8.64
N LEU A 196 -21.38 -3.92 -8.51
CA LEU A 196 -22.25 -3.36 -9.54
C LEU A 196 -21.50 -3.07 -10.83
N GLN A 197 -20.29 -2.54 -10.77
CA GLN A 197 -19.43 -2.36 -11.96
C GLN A 197 -19.16 -3.68 -12.70
N ARG A 198 -18.94 -4.80 -11.99
CA ARG A 198 -18.74 -6.11 -12.61
C ARG A 198 -19.98 -6.63 -13.31
N TYR A 199 -21.17 -6.41 -12.74
CA TYR A 199 -22.43 -6.86 -13.32
C TYR A 199 -22.94 -5.98 -14.48
N LEU A 200 -22.40 -4.76 -14.61
CA LEU A 200 -22.78 -3.85 -15.70
C LEU A 200 -21.82 -3.96 -16.91
N LEU A 201 -20.71 -4.69 -16.77
CA LEU A 201 -19.71 -4.91 -17.83
C LEU A 201 -19.77 -6.33 -18.42
N ASP A 202 -20.61 -7.23 -17.90
CA ASP A 202 -20.99 -8.53 -18.46
C ASP A 202 -22.37 -8.41 -19.15
#